data_44ec500e37ec3afb39687a45e97f50e4
#
_entry.id   44ec500e37ec3afb39687a45e97f50e4
#
_cell.length_a   1.000
_cell.length_b   1.000
_cell.length_c   1.000
_cell.angle_alpha   90.00
_cell.angle_beta   90.00
_cell.angle_gamma   90.00
#
_symmetry.space_group_name_H-M   'P 1'
#
loop_
_entity.id
_entity.type
_entity.pdbx_description
1 polymer ?
#
loop_
_entity_poly.entity_id
_entity_poly.type
_entity_poly.pdbx_seq_one_letter_code
_entity_poly.pdbx_strand_id
1 'polypeptide(L)'
;MKPSHAQYLSQRALKVNVGFLLSAGPGLSQDSRLESDTPIQVADDLVINDIHGTLRLTRTKEGVLVQSHLQVGVDAECSRCLETTHQQVPVDVEELYVHPTPIPGNEFFVGADAVLDLAPLLRAEVLIQTSQRVLCRPDCKGLCPTCGVNRNHESCDCEENRIDPRLAGLRALLDSSGE
;
A
#
# COMPACT_ATOMS: atom_id res chain seq x y z
N MET A 1 -8.56 -2.29 -20.58
CA MET A 1 -7.94 -1.25 -21.43
C MET A 1 -6.72 -0.74 -20.70
N LYS A 2 -5.49 -1.01 -21.19
CA LYS A 2 -4.27 -0.44 -20.58
C LYS A 2 -4.28 1.06 -20.81
N PRO A 3 -4.06 1.92 -19.79
CA PRO A 3 -3.93 3.35 -20.01
C PRO A 3 -2.68 3.59 -20.86
N SER A 4 -2.87 4.29 -21.98
CA SER A 4 -1.83 4.68 -22.91
C SER A 4 -0.89 5.69 -22.26
N HIS A 5 0.42 5.35 -22.19
CA HIS A 5 1.54 6.27 -21.95
C HIS A 5 1.38 7.27 -20.77
N ALA A 6 0.98 6.81 -19.60
CA ALA A 6 1.23 7.55 -18.38
C ALA A 6 2.76 7.61 -18.21
N GLN A 7 3.32 8.83 -18.17
CA GLN A 7 4.73 9.04 -17.86
C GLN A 7 4.93 8.75 -16.39
N TYR A 8 5.31 7.52 -16.05
CA TYR A 8 5.69 7.16 -14.70
C TYR A 8 7.13 7.62 -14.44
N LEU A 9 7.37 8.17 -13.27
CA LEU A 9 8.73 8.28 -12.78
C LEU A 9 9.29 6.87 -12.56
N SER A 10 10.56 6.69 -12.93
CA SER A 10 11.22 5.42 -12.66
C SER A 10 11.46 5.25 -11.16
N GLN A 11 11.70 4.02 -10.70
CA GLN A 11 12.12 3.69 -9.33
C GLN A 11 13.33 4.52 -8.84
N ARG A 12 14.07 5.18 -9.74
CA ARG A 12 15.18 6.09 -9.39
C ARG A 12 14.74 7.23 -8.46
N ALA A 13 13.47 7.63 -8.52
CA ALA A 13 12.91 8.66 -7.63
C ALA A 13 12.88 8.22 -6.16
N LEU A 14 12.89 6.90 -5.91
CA LEU A 14 12.90 6.31 -4.58
C LEU A 14 14.31 5.91 -4.09
N LYS A 15 15.35 6.24 -4.85
CA LYS A 15 16.74 5.97 -4.51
C LYS A 15 17.38 7.17 -3.86
N VAL A 16 17.89 6.98 -2.65
CA VAL A 16 18.50 8.04 -1.84
C VAL A 16 20.00 7.77 -1.69
N ASN A 17 20.82 8.75 -2.04
CA ASN A 17 22.25 8.68 -1.78
C ASN A 17 22.54 9.00 -0.32
N VAL A 18 23.12 8.05 0.39
CA VAL A 18 23.46 8.15 1.82
C VAL A 18 24.98 8.19 2.07
N GLY A 19 25.79 8.41 1.04
CA GLY A 19 27.27 8.42 1.16
C GLY A 19 27.78 9.41 2.19
N PHE A 20 27.12 10.57 2.31
CA PHE A 20 27.44 11.55 3.34
C PHE A 20 27.21 10.98 4.77
N LEU A 21 26.07 10.32 4.98
CA LEU A 21 25.78 9.69 6.27
C LEU A 21 26.74 8.55 6.60
N LEU A 22 27.10 7.74 5.60
CA LEU A 22 28.03 6.62 5.78
C LEU A 22 29.44 7.09 6.13
N SER A 23 29.88 8.25 5.63
CA SER A 23 31.18 8.84 5.93
C SER A 23 31.22 9.51 7.30
N ALA A 24 30.06 9.78 7.88
CA ALA A 24 29.94 10.40 9.20
C ALA A 24 29.93 9.35 10.33
N GLY A 25 30.11 9.82 11.55
CA GLY A 25 29.97 8.98 12.74
C GLY A 25 28.52 8.61 13.06
N PRO A 26 28.29 7.49 13.80
CA PRO A 26 26.96 7.13 14.27
C PRO A 26 26.30 8.26 15.07
N GLY A 27 24.99 8.44 14.87
CA GLY A 27 24.18 9.48 15.50
C GLY A 27 23.87 10.68 14.60
N LEU A 28 24.56 10.84 13.45
CA LEU A 28 24.18 11.87 12.49
C LEU A 28 22.84 11.51 11.84
N SER A 29 21.94 12.48 11.77
CA SER A 29 20.64 12.36 11.12
C SER A 29 20.50 13.39 10.01
N GLN A 30 19.78 13.03 8.98
CA GLN A 30 19.36 13.90 7.87
C GLN A 30 17.86 13.79 7.69
N ASP A 31 17.18 14.95 7.76
CA ASP A 31 15.77 15.05 7.47
C ASP A 31 15.58 15.52 6.02
N SER A 32 14.62 14.92 5.32
CA SER A 32 14.23 15.30 3.98
C SER A 32 12.72 15.15 3.81
N ARG A 33 12.19 15.67 2.70
CA ARG A 33 10.81 15.44 2.29
C ARG A 33 10.80 14.58 1.04
N LEU A 34 9.84 13.70 0.99
CA LEU A 34 9.54 12.92 -0.20
C LEU A 34 8.19 13.40 -0.73
N GLU A 35 8.22 14.09 -1.88
CA GLU A 35 7.03 14.72 -2.46
C GLU A 35 7.01 14.47 -3.97
N SER A 36 5.95 13.86 -4.46
CA SER A 36 5.70 13.68 -5.89
C SER A 36 4.21 13.55 -6.15
N ASP A 37 3.69 14.37 -7.08
CA ASP A 37 2.34 14.25 -7.64
C ASP A 37 2.35 13.45 -8.96
N THR A 38 3.52 12.97 -9.37
CA THR A 38 3.67 12.17 -10.57
C THR A 38 3.70 10.70 -10.20
N PRO A 39 2.92 9.83 -10.85
CA PRO A 39 2.90 8.41 -10.56
C PRO A 39 4.29 7.78 -10.65
N ILE A 40 4.62 6.93 -9.69
CA ILE A 40 5.89 6.21 -9.59
C ILE A 40 5.62 4.71 -9.69
N GLN A 41 6.31 4.05 -10.61
CA GLN A 41 6.33 2.58 -10.68
C GLN A 41 7.26 2.07 -9.59
N VAL A 42 6.70 1.58 -8.49
CA VAL A 42 7.44 1.04 -7.34
C VAL A 42 7.92 -0.39 -7.62
N ALA A 43 7.02 -1.21 -8.16
CA ALA A 43 7.30 -2.59 -8.57
C ALA A 43 6.41 -2.95 -9.77
N ASP A 44 6.58 -4.17 -10.33
CA ASP A 44 5.77 -4.62 -11.46
C ASP A 44 4.28 -4.68 -11.14
N ASP A 45 3.95 -4.89 -9.86
CA ASP A 45 2.60 -5.04 -9.32
C ASP A 45 2.09 -3.81 -8.56
N LEU A 46 2.90 -2.75 -8.42
CA LEU A 46 2.53 -1.57 -7.65
C LEU A 46 2.95 -0.26 -8.33
N VAL A 47 1.95 0.58 -8.59
CA VAL A 47 2.11 1.99 -8.94
C VAL A 47 1.52 2.83 -7.82
N ILE A 48 2.27 3.79 -7.33
CA ILE A 48 1.75 4.85 -6.46
C ILE A 48 1.47 6.08 -7.30
N ASN A 49 0.34 6.75 -7.07
CA ASN A 49 -0.09 7.91 -7.85
C ASN A 49 0.54 9.20 -7.36
N ASP A 50 0.70 9.31 -6.05
CA ASP A 50 1.32 10.43 -5.37
C ASP A 50 1.97 9.96 -4.06
N ILE A 51 2.93 10.73 -3.55
CA ILE A 51 3.60 10.48 -2.28
C ILE A 51 3.98 11.81 -1.63
N HIS A 52 3.63 11.98 -0.35
CA HIS A 52 3.93 13.17 0.42
C HIS A 52 4.30 12.82 1.85
N GLY A 53 5.37 13.43 2.36
CA GLY A 53 5.71 13.31 3.78
C GLY A 53 7.17 13.52 4.10
N THR A 54 7.56 13.06 5.26
CA THR A 54 8.90 13.23 5.81
C THR A 54 9.67 11.94 5.86
N LEU A 55 10.95 12.04 5.59
CA LEU A 55 11.92 10.97 5.63
C LEU A 55 13.10 11.41 6.50
N ARG A 56 13.38 10.65 7.56
CA ARG A 56 14.55 10.83 8.42
C ARG A 56 15.48 9.64 8.25
N LEU A 57 16.73 9.93 7.96
CA LEU A 57 17.80 8.95 7.81
C LEU A 57 18.82 9.18 8.93
N THR A 58 19.07 8.16 9.74
CA THR A 58 19.99 8.26 10.88
C THR A 58 21.10 7.24 10.74
N ARG A 59 22.36 7.68 10.81
CA ARG A 59 23.52 6.79 10.82
C ARG A 59 23.60 6.04 12.15
N THR A 60 23.56 4.72 12.09
CA THR A 60 23.76 3.81 13.23
C THR A 60 25.10 3.07 13.09
N LYS A 61 25.49 2.25 14.07
CA LYS A 61 26.69 1.40 13.95
C LYS A 61 26.53 0.32 12.87
N GLU A 62 25.31 -0.16 12.66
CA GLU A 62 24.97 -1.31 11.82
C GLU A 62 24.51 -0.91 10.41
N GLY A 63 24.23 0.39 10.19
CA GLY A 63 23.74 0.86 8.89
C GLY A 63 23.10 2.24 8.95
N VAL A 64 21.99 2.39 8.25
CA VAL A 64 21.16 3.60 8.21
C VAL A 64 19.74 3.25 8.64
N LEU A 65 19.29 3.83 9.75
CA LEU A 65 17.91 3.75 10.19
C LEU A 65 17.06 4.71 9.35
N VAL A 66 16.04 4.18 8.72
CA VAL A 66 15.04 4.89 7.93
C VAL A 66 13.78 5.04 8.76
N GLN A 67 13.37 6.27 9.03
CA GLN A 67 12.10 6.59 9.67
C GLN A 67 11.30 7.48 8.73
N SER A 68 10.06 7.13 8.45
CA SER A 68 9.22 7.92 7.56
C SER A 68 7.78 8.01 8.04
N HIS A 69 7.15 9.16 7.74
CA HIS A 69 5.72 9.40 7.88
C HIS A 69 5.21 9.92 6.55
N LEU A 70 4.63 9.03 5.75
CA LEU A 70 4.23 9.31 4.37
C LEU A 70 2.73 9.09 4.20
N GLN A 71 2.13 9.86 3.29
CA GLN A 71 0.84 9.59 2.70
C GLN A 71 1.07 9.17 1.26
N VAL A 72 0.55 8.02 0.87
CA VAL A 72 0.78 7.42 -0.44
C VAL A 72 -0.56 7.18 -1.12
N GLY A 73 -0.75 7.80 -2.29
CA GLY A 73 -1.92 7.60 -3.11
C GLY A 73 -1.80 6.34 -3.96
N VAL A 74 -2.77 5.44 -3.85
CA VAL A 74 -2.84 4.21 -4.65
C VAL A 74 -4.24 3.99 -5.20
N ASP A 75 -4.32 3.34 -6.35
CA ASP A 75 -5.58 2.85 -6.88
C ASP A 75 -5.80 1.40 -6.43
N ALA A 76 -6.96 1.16 -5.85
CA ALA A 76 -7.36 -0.15 -5.39
C ALA A 76 -8.78 -0.49 -5.85
N GLU A 77 -9.12 -1.77 -5.94
CA GLU A 77 -10.47 -2.19 -6.27
C GLU A 77 -11.35 -2.24 -5.02
N CYS A 78 -12.55 -1.68 -5.12
CA CYS A 78 -13.54 -1.76 -4.06
C CYS A 78 -13.93 -3.22 -3.81
N SER A 79 -13.83 -3.68 -2.56
CA SER A 79 -14.15 -5.07 -2.18
C SER A 79 -15.62 -5.47 -2.39
N ARG A 80 -16.51 -4.50 -2.65
CA ARG A 80 -17.95 -4.75 -2.87
C ARG A 80 -18.39 -4.63 -4.32
N CYS A 81 -17.94 -3.59 -5.04
CA CYS A 81 -18.42 -3.31 -6.40
C CYS A 81 -17.33 -3.47 -7.47
N LEU A 82 -16.10 -3.77 -7.08
CA LEU A 82 -14.94 -3.98 -7.95
C LEU A 82 -14.55 -2.78 -8.81
N GLU A 83 -15.11 -1.61 -8.52
CA GLU A 83 -14.69 -0.37 -9.16
C GLU A 83 -13.37 0.12 -8.59
N THR A 84 -12.51 0.64 -9.46
CA THR A 84 -11.26 1.27 -9.05
C THR A 84 -11.57 2.53 -8.24
N THR A 85 -10.93 2.65 -7.09
CA THR A 85 -11.03 3.81 -6.21
C THR A 85 -9.64 4.26 -5.77
N HIS A 86 -9.45 5.57 -5.70
CA HIS A 86 -8.22 6.15 -5.18
C HIS A 86 -8.26 6.15 -3.65
N GLN A 87 -7.17 5.68 -3.02
CA GLN A 87 -7.02 5.63 -1.58
C GLN A 87 -5.73 6.33 -1.17
N GLN A 88 -5.80 7.11 -0.10
CA GLN A 88 -4.62 7.62 0.59
C GLN A 88 -4.26 6.68 1.73
N VAL A 89 -3.07 6.12 1.67
CA VAL A 89 -2.57 5.11 2.60
C VAL A 89 -1.49 5.74 3.47
N PRO A 90 -1.66 5.77 4.80
CA PRO A 90 -0.58 6.18 5.69
C PRO A 90 0.51 5.10 5.73
N VAL A 91 1.75 5.51 5.55
CA VAL A 91 2.93 4.64 5.59
C VAL A 91 3.89 5.19 6.63
N ASP A 92 3.83 4.57 7.82
CA ASP A 92 4.71 4.89 8.93
C ASP A 92 5.72 3.76 9.08
N VAL A 93 6.99 4.07 8.85
CA VAL A 93 8.06 3.08 8.79
C VAL A 93 9.20 3.43 9.72
N GLU A 94 9.73 2.40 10.35
CA GLU A 94 11.02 2.42 11.02
C GLU A 94 11.79 1.15 10.65
N GLU A 95 12.78 1.26 9.75
CA GLU A 95 13.52 0.10 9.23
C GLU A 95 15.02 0.37 9.15
N LEU A 96 15.83 -0.65 9.48
CA LEU A 96 17.29 -0.58 9.43
C LEU A 96 17.84 -1.14 8.11
N TYR A 97 18.41 -0.27 7.31
CA TYR A 97 19.18 -0.65 6.13
C TYR A 97 20.62 -0.97 6.51
N VAL A 98 20.97 -2.25 6.50
CA VAL A 98 22.28 -2.72 6.94
C VAL A 98 23.41 -2.28 6.02
N HIS A 99 24.57 -2.01 6.62
CA HIS A 99 25.83 -1.67 5.94
C HIS A 99 27.02 -1.95 6.88
N PRO A 100 28.19 -2.46 6.40
CA PRO A 100 28.54 -2.66 4.98
C PRO A 100 28.14 -4.04 4.41
N THR A 101 27.79 -5.00 5.24
CA THR A 101 27.60 -6.38 4.80
C THR A 101 26.11 -6.73 4.80
N PRO A 102 25.52 -7.05 3.64
CA PRO A 102 24.15 -7.54 3.57
C PRO A 102 23.97 -8.82 4.41
N ILE A 103 22.86 -8.91 5.13
CA ILE A 103 22.48 -10.12 5.86
C ILE A 103 21.68 -11.02 4.91
N PRO A 104 22.00 -12.31 4.77
CA PRO A 104 21.24 -13.21 3.93
C PRO A 104 19.77 -13.20 4.27
N GLY A 105 18.91 -12.99 3.26
CA GLY A 105 17.45 -12.90 3.43
C GLY A 105 16.92 -11.53 3.86
N ASN A 106 17.77 -10.54 4.10
CA ASN A 106 17.38 -9.16 4.33
C ASN A 106 17.46 -8.36 3.02
N GLU A 107 16.31 -7.83 2.57
CA GLU A 107 16.23 -6.99 1.36
C GLU A 107 16.62 -5.53 1.64
N PHE A 108 16.69 -5.13 2.92
CA PHE A 108 16.99 -3.76 3.33
C PHE A 108 18.49 -3.60 3.60
N PHE A 109 19.23 -3.17 2.59
CA PHE A 109 20.65 -2.89 2.70
C PHE A 109 21.05 -1.68 1.86
N VAL A 110 22.15 -1.04 2.22
CA VAL A 110 22.71 0.05 1.43
C VAL A 110 23.65 -0.53 0.39
N GLY A 111 23.43 -0.19 -0.88
CA GLY A 111 24.27 -0.64 -1.98
C GLY A 111 25.74 -0.20 -1.85
N ALA A 112 26.64 -0.87 -2.59
CA ALA A 112 28.06 -0.52 -2.62
C ALA A 112 28.33 0.90 -3.17
N ASP A 113 27.38 1.45 -3.92
CA ASP A 113 27.35 2.82 -4.44
C ASP A 113 26.84 3.85 -3.42
N ALA A 114 26.63 3.43 -2.16
CA ALA A 114 26.04 4.23 -1.10
C ALA A 114 24.60 4.70 -1.43
N VAL A 115 23.86 3.92 -2.20
CA VAL A 115 22.46 4.18 -2.54
C VAL A 115 21.56 3.25 -1.72
N LEU A 116 20.56 3.85 -1.10
CA LEU A 116 19.47 3.21 -0.37
C LEU A 116 18.23 3.23 -1.28
N ASP A 117 17.61 2.07 -1.49
CA ASP A 117 16.41 1.93 -2.31
C ASP A 117 15.18 1.79 -1.40
N LEU A 118 14.27 2.77 -1.45
CA LEU A 118 13.03 2.77 -0.67
C LEU A 118 11.92 1.94 -1.32
N ALA A 119 12.06 1.53 -2.58
CA ALA A 119 10.98 0.85 -3.31
C ALA A 119 10.55 -0.47 -2.66
N PRO A 120 11.44 -1.39 -2.21
CA PRO A 120 11.04 -2.62 -1.56
C PRO A 120 10.24 -2.36 -0.27
N LEU A 121 10.70 -1.38 0.52
CA LEU A 121 10.07 -1.00 1.78
C LEU A 121 8.67 -0.42 1.55
N LEU A 122 8.54 0.55 0.65
CA LEU A 122 7.25 1.14 0.30
C LEU A 122 6.28 0.10 -0.25
N ARG A 123 6.78 -0.84 -1.08
CA ARG A 123 5.95 -1.93 -1.59
C ARG A 123 5.39 -2.79 -0.46
N ALA A 124 6.23 -3.21 0.47
CA ALA A 124 5.83 -4.05 1.59
C ALA A 124 4.74 -3.36 2.43
N GLU A 125 4.98 -2.12 2.84
CA GLU A 125 4.06 -1.36 3.68
C GLU A 125 2.75 -1.02 2.98
N VAL A 126 2.79 -0.55 1.73
CA VAL A 126 1.57 -0.25 0.96
C VAL A 126 0.71 -1.49 0.79
N LEU A 127 1.31 -2.65 0.48
CA LEU A 127 0.55 -3.90 0.33
C LEU A 127 -0.09 -4.35 1.64
N ILE A 128 0.59 -4.17 2.79
CA ILE A 128 0.03 -4.47 4.11
C ILE A 128 -1.18 -3.57 4.39
N GLN A 129 -1.05 -2.27 4.14
CA GLN A 129 -2.12 -1.30 4.42
C GLN A 129 -3.31 -1.44 3.45
N THR A 130 -3.07 -1.71 2.17
CA THR A 130 -4.12 -1.86 1.15
C THR A 130 -4.80 -3.24 1.17
N SER A 131 -4.25 -4.24 1.86
CA SER A 131 -4.90 -5.55 2.05
C SER A 131 -6.16 -5.48 2.91
N GLN A 132 -6.37 -4.38 3.62
CA GLN A 132 -7.60 -4.12 4.36
C GLN A 132 -8.75 -3.83 3.39
N ARG A 133 -10.00 -4.09 3.82
CA ARG A 133 -11.20 -3.97 2.99
C ARG A 133 -11.38 -2.56 2.45
N VAL A 134 -10.94 -2.33 1.23
CA VAL A 134 -11.12 -1.06 0.52
C VAL A 134 -12.56 -0.93 0.06
N LEU A 135 -13.18 0.21 0.31
CA LEU A 135 -14.51 0.56 -0.18
C LEU A 135 -14.44 1.88 -0.96
N CYS A 136 -15.11 1.94 -2.12
CA CYS A 136 -15.20 3.19 -2.88
C CYS A 136 -15.97 4.29 -2.10
N ARG A 137 -16.91 3.86 -1.23
CA ARG A 137 -17.66 4.70 -0.31
C ARG A 137 -18.25 3.85 0.83
N PRO A 138 -18.51 4.42 2.01
CA PRO A 138 -19.01 3.66 3.17
C PRO A 138 -20.33 2.95 2.91
N ASP A 139 -21.22 3.53 2.11
CA ASP A 139 -22.56 3.05 1.75
C ASP A 139 -22.59 2.23 0.45
N CYS A 140 -21.43 1.77 -0.04
CA CYS A 140 -21.34 0.98 -1.27
C CYS A 140 -22.27 -0.25 -1.20
N LYS A 141 -23.20 -0.35 -2.17
CA LYS A 141 -24.17 -1.45 -2.26
C LYS A 141 -23.59 -2.72 -2.88
N GLY A 142 -22.42 -2.60 -3.51
CA GLY A 142 -21.73 -3.74 -4.13
C GLY A 142 -22.38 -4.25 -5.41
N LEU A 143 -21.96 -5.45 -5.80
CA LEU A 143 -22.55 -6.19 -6.91
C LEU A 143 -23.72 -7.05 -6.42
N CYS A 144 -24.70 -7.23 -7.28
CA CYS A 144 -25.76 -8.21 -7.03
C CYS A 144 -25.16 -9.63 -7.05
N PRO A 145 -25.35 -10.47 -6.02
CA PRO A 145 -24.80 -11.82 -5.97
C PRO A 145 -25.41 -12.77 -7.02
N THR A 146 -26.57 -12.43 -7.59
CA THR A 146 -27.26 -13.27 -8.56
C THR A 146 -26.93 -12.92 -10.00
N CYS A 147 -26.98 -11.61 -10.37
CA CYS A 147 -26.78 -11.17 -11.75
C CYS A 147 -25.50 -10.37 -11.98
N GLY A 148 -24.76 -9.99 -10.91
CA GLY A 148 -23.51 -9.26 -11.01
C GLY A 148 -23.66 -7.75 -11.32
N VAL A 149 -24.87 -7.23 -11.45
CA VAL A 149 -25.07 -5.80 -11.70
C VAL A 149 -24.55 -4.95 -10.52
N ASN A 150 -23.94 -3.82 -10.83
CA ASN A 150 -23.46 -2.89 -9.81
C ASN A 150 -24.64 -2.11 -9.25
N ARG A 151 -25.04 -2.43 -8.00
CA ARG A 151 -26.19 -1.86 -7.31
C ARG A 151 -26.01 -0.41 -6.88
N ASN A 152 -24.84 0.16 -7.12
CA ASN A 152 -24.61 1.58 -6.94
C ASN A 152 -25.16 2.40 -8.11
N HIS A 153 -25.26 1.82 -9.30
CA HIS A 153 -25.66 2.49 -10.53
C HIS A 153 -27.01 2.01 -11.06
N GLU A 154 -27.30 0.72 -10.86
CA GLU A 154 -28.50 0.09 -11.43
C GLU A 154 -29.23 -0.72 -10.36
N SER A 155 -30.55 -0.89 -10.55
CA SER A 155 -31.37 -1.80 -9.75
C SER A 155 -31.62 -3.09 -10.52
N CYS A 156 -31.84 -4.17 -9.82
CA CYS A 156 -32.27 -5.46 -10.39
C CYS A 156 -33.40 -6.06 -9.57
N ASP A 157 -34.21 -6.88 -10.21
CA ASP A 157 -35.35 -7.56 -9.57
C ASP A 157 -34.97 -8.95 -9.03
N CYS A 158 -33.68 -9.21 -8.78
CA CYS A 158 -33.22 -10.45 -8.18
C CYS A 158 -33.60 -10.53 -6.71
N GLU A 159 -34.11 -11.69 -6.29
CA GLU A 159 -34.42 -11.95 -4.87
C GLU A 159 -33.14 -11.89 -4.01
N GLU A 160 -33.15 -10.99 -3.01
CA GLU A 160 -31.97 -10.73 -2.15
C GLU A 160 -31.67 -11.85 -1.14
N ASN A 161 -32.66 -12.73 -0.83
CA ASN A 161 -32.62 -13.66 0.29
C ASN A 161 -32.71 -15.14 -0.08
N ARG A 162 -32.01 -15.59 -1.11
CA ARG A 162 -31.85 -17.02 -1.28
C ARG A 162 -30.86 -17.56 -0.26
N ILE A 163 -31.40 -18.03 0.88
CA ILE A 163 -30.61 -18.81 1.84
C ILE A 163 -30.16 -20.08 1.14
N ASP A 164 -28.86 -20.38 1.14
CA ASP A 164 -28.35 -21.64 0.64
C ASP A 164 -29.11 -22.78 1.35
N PRO A 165 -29.72 -23.72 0.60
CA PRO A 165 -30.50 -24.83 1.19
C PRO A 165 -29.72 -25.60 2.27
N ARG A 166 -28.41 -25.68 2.14
CA ARG A 166 -27.54 -26.34 3.15
C ARG A 166 -27.46 -25.57 4.47
N LEU A 167 -27.70 -24.28 4.45
CA LEU A 167 -27.68 -23.40 5.63
C LEU A 167 -29.08 -23.12 6.18
N ALA A 168 -30.14 -23.62 5.54
CA ALA A 168 -31.53 -23.39 5.95
C ALA A 168 -31.81 -23.82 7.40
N GLY A 169 -31.15 -24.89 7.87
CA GLY A 169 -31.27 -25.35 9.26
C GLY A 169 -30.74 -24.37 10.32
N LEU A 170 -29.83 -23.46 9.93
CA LEU A 170 -29.30 -22.45 10.85
C LEU A 170 -30.30 -21.31 11.11
N ARG A 171 -31.35 -21.18 10.32
CA ARG A 171 -32.40 -20.17 10.50
C ARG A 171 -33.11 -20.31 11.86
N ALA A 172 -33.28 -21.55 12.32
CA ALA A 172 -33.88 -21.79 13.62
C ALA A 172 -33.09 -21.20 14.80
N LEU A 173 -31.74 -21.05 14.63
CA LEU A 173 -30.89 -20.44 15.66
C LEU A 173 -31.05 -18.91 15.69
N LEU A 174 -31.33 -18.27 14.55
CA LEU A 174 -31.59 -16.84 14.48
C LEU A 174 -32.94 -16.48 15.11
N ASP A 175 -33.97 -17.32 14.89
CA ASP A 175 -35.30 -17.13 15.44
C ASP A 175 -35.34 -17.36 16.97
N SER A 176 -34.41 -18.17 17.52
CA SER A 176 -34.29 -18.44 18.97
C SER A 176 -33.49 -17.40 19.77
N SER A 177 -32.80 -16.50 19.10
CA SER A 177 -31.99 -15.44 19.75
C SER A 177 -32.72 -14.12 19.93
N GLY A 178 -34.03 -14.06 19.65
CA GLY A 178 -34.88 -12.86 19.68
C GLY A 178 -35.78 -12.72 20.94
N GLU A 179 -35.51 -13.45 22.05
CA GLU A 179 -36.19 -13.27 23.37
C GLU A 179 -35.26 -12.66 24.39
#